data_944779f77ccd7bb634bf69381c482e65
#
_entry.id   944779f77ccd7bb634bf69381c482e65
#
_cell.length_a   1.000
_cell.length_b   1.000
_cell.length_c   1.000
_cell.angle_alpha   90.00
_cell.angle_beta   90.00
_cell.angle_gamma   90.00
#
_symmetry.space_group_name_H-M   'P 1'
#
loop_
_entity.id
_entity.type
_entity.pdbx_description
1 polymer ?
#
loop_
_entity_poly.entity_id
_entity_poly.type
_entity_poly.pdbx_seq_one_letter_code
_entity_poly.pdbx_strand_id
1 'polypeptide(L)'
;VSGKSKSSKTISGLAKGKYYFRVATYKTIGNARYISTFSKAKSTTVKSNLSIKQMLNAIKTDNSGAKQIKRYTDGGVNISKYKTTYDKFKAIYVWHAKNFKKHGWNCVGCNSNFNNCLAALFAKSQKRYDSFITLEAGKVKNNDGSRPIHKWAVIYLAGKPYIFDPRLQGYTKSYTPTTYFAIAKGSKRAKAIYIYENAYGTFYPDEGNVYLQYCVDRIK
;
A
#
# COMPACT_ATOMS: atom_id res chain seq x y z
N VAL A 1 21.44 -5.88 -10.51
CA VAL A 1 22.86 -6.02 -10.21
C VAL A 1 23.64 -5.33 -11.31
N SER A 2 24.52 -4.41 -10.99
CA SER A 2 25.38 -3.73 -11.94
C SER A 2 26.83 -3.88 -11.51
N GLY A 3 27.73 -4.01 -12.49
CA GLY A 3 29.18 -4.20 -12.28
C GLY A 3 29.61 -5.65 -12.46
N LYS A 4 30.85 -5.83 -12.96
CA LYS A 4 31.42 -7.14 -13.30
C LYS A 4 31.59 -8.10 -12.12
N SER A 5 31.67 -7.58 -10.90
CA SER A 5 31.90 -8.38 -9.69
C SER A 5 30.62 -8.81 -8.96
N LYS A 6 29.42 -8.36 -9.40
CA LYS A 6 28.17 -8.68 -8.70
C LYS A 6 27.45 -9.84 -9.37
N SER A 7 27.60 -11.03 -8.81
CA SER A 7 26.97 -12.27 -9.29
C SER A 7 25.66 -12.65 -8.59
N SER A 8 25.25 -11.90 -7.56
CA SER A 8 24.04 -12.22 -6.78
C SER A 8 23.19 -11.00 -6.46
N LYS A 9 21.89 -11.23 -6.30
CA LYS A 9 20.89 -10.26 -5.84
C LYS A 9 19.91 -10.96 -4.92
N THR A 10 19.77 -10.47 -3.70
CA THR A 10 18.70 -10.91 -2.80
C THR A 10 17.40 -10.17 -3.10
N ILE A 11 16.32 -10.91 -3.25
CA ILE A 11 14.94 -10.39 -3.35
C ILE A 11 14.23 -10.77 -2.06
N SER A 12 13.84 -9.78 -1.27
CA SER A 12 13.15 -9.95 0.01
C SER A 12 11.68 -9.56 -0.09
N GLY A 13 10.88 -9.93 0.91
CA GLY A 13 9.47 -9.53 0.99
C GLY A 13 8.53 -10.29 0.07
N LEU A 14 8.97 -11.39 -0.55
CA LEU A 14 8.12 -12.21 -1.40
C LEU A 14 7.02 -12.92 -0.59
N ALA A 15 5.77 -12.83 -1.04
CA ALA A 15 4.66 -13.58 -0.46
C ALA A 15 4.78 -15.08 -0.78
N LYS A 16 4.01 -15.93 -0.08
CA LYS A 16 3.90 -17.35 -0.43
C LYS A 16 3.45 -17.49 -1.89
N GLY A 17 4.20 -18.25 -2.68
CA GLY A 17 3.90 -18.46 -4.09
C GLY A 17 5.05 -19.10 -4.84
N LYS A 18 4.80 -19.50 -6.09
CA LYS A 18 5.82 -19.94 -7.04
C LYS A 18 6.27 -18.75 -7.87
N TYR A 19 7.56 -18.54 -7.94
CA TYR A 19 8.20 -17.43 -8.65
C TYR A 19 9.09 -17.96 -9.74
N TYR A 20 9.14 -17.26 -10.85
CA TYR A 20 10.00 -17.56 -11.99
C TYR A 20 10.98 -16.42 -12.20
N PHE A 21 12.22 -16.75 -12.36
CA PHE A 21 13.30 -15.78 -12.55
C PHE A 21 13.98 -16.01 -13.89
N ARG A 22 14.29 -14.92 -14.56
CA ARG A 22 15.13 -14.89 -15.76
C ARG A 22 16.21 -13.83 -15.56
N VAL A 23 17.34 -14.02 -16.17
CA VAL A 23 18.46 -13.09 -16.15
C VAL A 23 18.76 -12.65 -17.57
N ALA A 24 19.06 -11.38 -17.75
CA ALA A 24 19.63 -10.83 -18.97
C ALA A 24 20.82 -9.95 -18.60
N THR A 25 21.81 -9.89 -19.46
CA THR A 25 22.88 -8.92 -19.37
C THR A 25 22.47 -7.64 -20.10
N TYR A 26 23.07 -6.52 -19.74
CA TYR A 26 22.90 -5.29 -20.48
C TYR A 26 24.22 -4.54 -20.64
N LYS A 27 24.31 -3.79 -21.73
CA LYS A 27 25.41 -2.85 -22.01
C LYS A 27 24.80 -1.48 -22.32
N THR A 28 25.36 -0.43 -21.75
CA THR A 28 24.97 0.95 -22.07
C THR A 28 26.03 1.53 -23.01
N ILE A 29 25.60 2.09 -24.11
CA ILE A 29 26.46 2.79 -25.10
C ILE A 29 25.81 4.16 -25.31
N GLY A 30 26.49 5.21 -24.91
CA GLY A 30 25.89 6.53 -24.82
C GLY A 30 24.66 6.53 -23.90
N ASN A 31 23.53 7.00 -24.39
CA ASN A 31 22.25 7.02 -23.66
C ASN A 31 21.37 5.77 -23.94
N ALA A 32 21.81 4.86 -24.79
CA ALA A 32 21.06 3.66 -25.16
C ALA A 32 21.46 2.44 -24.33
N ARG A 33 20.46 1.64 -23.91
CA ARG A 33 20.67 0.38 -23.20
C ARG A 33 20.32 -0.79 -24.10
N TYR A 34 21.29 -1.67 -24.33
CA TYR A 34 21.15 -2.91 -25.09
C TYR A 34 21.02 -4.07 -24.10
N ILE A 35 19.99 -4.88 -24.23
CA ILE A 35 19.70 -5.99 -23.33
C ILE A 35 19.82 -7.29 -24.14
N SER A 36 20.53 -8.28 -23.59
CA SER A 36 20.62 -9.61 -24.20
C SER A 36 19.29 -10.35 -24.13
N THR A 37 19.17 -11.47 -24.84
CA THR A 37 18.09 -12.42 -24.61
C THR A 37 18.06 -12.89 -23.16
N PHE A 38 16.87 -13.17 -22.65
CA PHE A 38 16.71 -13.67 -21.29
C PHE A 38 17.14 -15.15 -21.21
N SER A 39 17.74 -15.52 -20.09
CA SER A 39 18.01 -16.92 -19.76
C SER A 39 16.73 -17.75 -19.73
N LYS A 40 16.86 -19.09 -19.78
CA LYS A 40 15.77 -19.99 -19.41
C LYS A 40 15.24 -19.63 -18.02
N ALA A 41 13.92 -19.68 -17.85
CA ALA A 41 13.30 -19.42 -16.56
C ALA A 41 13.69 -20.49 -15.53
N LYS A 42 14.12 -20.06 -14.36
CA LYS A 42 14.23 -20.93 -13.17
C LYS A 42 13.12 -20.56 -12.20
N SER A 43 12.56 -21.53 -11.50
CA SER A 43 11.50 -21.28 -10.53
C SER A 43 11.94 -21.67 -9.12
N THR A 44 11.37 -20.98 -8.15
CA THR A 44 11.41 -21.36 -6.73
C THR A 44 10.05 -21.13 -6.09
N THR A 45 9.80 -21.82 -4.97
CA THR A 45 8.55 -21.66 -4.20
C THR A 45 8.86 -21.08 -2.85
N VAL A 46 8.25 -19.93 -2.56
CA VAL A 46 8.25 -19.34 -1.22
C VAL A 46 7.13 -20.02 -0.42
N LYS A 47 7.50 -20.79 0.59
CA LYS A 47 6.57 -21.62 1.38
C LYS A 47 5.95 -20.91 2.58
N SER A 48 6.60 -19.88 3.12
CA SER A 48 6.12 -19.14 4.29
C SER A 48 5.24 -17.96 3.92
N ASN A 49 4.18 -17.73 4.70
CA ASN A 49 3.43 -16.49 4.65
C ASN A 49 4.13 -15.46 5.53
N LEU A 50 4.54 -14.34 4.94
CA LEU A 50 4.97 -13.21 5.73
C LEU A 50 3.77 -12.59 6.46
N SER A 51 3.92 -12.25 7.73
CA SER A 51 2.95 -11.44 8.45
C SER A 51 2.91 -10.01 7.88
N ILE A 52 1.81 -9.30 8.08
CA ILE A 52 1.68 -7.88 7.69
C ILE A 52 2.82 -7.04 8.26
N LYS A 53 3.20 -7.31 9.52
CA LYS A 53 4.33 -6.65 10.17
C LYS A 53 5.65 -6.89 9.43
N GLN A 54 5.91 -8.13 9.03
CA GLN A 54 7.12 -8.46 8.26
C GLN A 54 7.10 -7.83 6.86
N MET A 55 5.95 -7.85 6.18
CA MET A 55 5.81 -7.23 4.86
C MET A 55 6.02 -5.71 4.93
N LEU A 56 5.40 -5.02 5.88
CA LEU A 56 5.59 -3.58 6.06
C LEU A 56 7.04 -3.24 6.46
N ASN A 57 7.67 -4.03 7.32
CA ASN A 57 9.04 -3.78 7.73
C ASN A 57 10.08 -4.09 6.64
N ALA A 58 9.71 -4.90 5.63
CA ALA A 58 10.55 -5.10 4.45
C ALA A 58 10.63 -3.84 3.57
N ILE A 59 9.65 -2.94 3.69
CA ILE A 59 9.65 -1.64 3.03
C ILE A 59 10.48 -0.68 3.89
N LYS A 60 11.63 -0.28 3.38
CA LYS A 60 12.48 0.69 4.08
C LYS A 60 11.89 2.08 3.97
N THR A 61 11.55 2.68 5.09
CA THR A 61 11.13 4.07 5.19
C THR A 61 12.13 4.86 6.01
N ASP A 62 12.25 6.13 5.71
CA ASP A 62 12.97 7.10 6.53
C ASP A 62 12.02 8.13 7.14
N ASN A 63 12.57 9.26 7.55
CA ASN A 63 11.81 10.36 8.13
C ASN A 63 11.59 11.53 7.16
N SER A 64 11.90 11.37 5.85
CA SER A 64 11.75 12.46 4.87
C SER A 64 10.32 12.99 4.77
N GLY A 65 9.33 12.13 4.93
CA GLY A 65 7.91 12.50 4.95
C GLY A 65 7.39 13.03 6.30
N ALA A 66 8.22 13.10 7.34
CA ALA A 66 7.75 13.41 8.70
C ALA A 66 7.04 14.77 8.80
N LYS A 67 7.58 15.82 8.14
CA LYS A 67 6.97 17.16 8.12
C LYS A 67 5.58 17.14 7.49
N GLN A 68 5.42 16.41 6.41
CA GLN A 68 4.16 16.31 5.68
C GLN A 68 3.11 15.49 6.45
N ILE A 69 3.52 14.36 7.04
CA ILE A 69 2.65 13.55 7.90
C ILE A 69 2.20 14.37 9.12
N LYS A 70 3.11 15.11 9.75
CA LYS A 70 2.76 16.01 10.85
C LYS A 70 1.71 17.04 10.44
N ARG A 71 1.82 17.61 9.24
CA ARG A 71 0.83 18.57 8.70
C ARG A 71 -0.53 17.90 8.47
N TYR A 72 -0.56 16.72 7.86
CA TYR A 72 -1.81 15.97 7.59
C TYR A 72 -2.49 15.44 8.86
N THR A 73 -1.78 15.39 9.97
CA THR A 73 -2.27 14.87 11.25
C THR A 73 -2.31 15.94 12.33
N ASP A 74 -2.31 17.24 11.97
CA ASP A 74 -2.32 18.38 12.91
C ASP A 74 -1.32 18.22 14.06
N GLY A 75 -0.14 17.72 13.76
CA GLY A 75 0.88 17.44 14.74
C GLY A 75 0.70 16.15 15.53
N GLY A 76 -0.43 15.43 15.36
CA GLY A 76 -0.77 14.27 16.17
C GLY A 76 0.09 13.02 15.92
N VAL A 77 0.79 12.93 14.76
CA VAL A 77 1.72 11.83 14.47
C VAL A 77 3.13 12.34 14.20
N ASN A 78 4.05 11.92 15.04
CA ASN A 78 5.48 12.10 14.81
C ASN A 78 6.15 10.75 14.50
N ILE A 79 6.35 10.46 13.22
CA ILE A 79 6.92 9.18 12.76
C ILE A 79 8.37 8.98 13.17
N SER A 80 9.11 10.05 13.51
CA SER A 80 10.51 9.95 13.95
C SER A 80 10.65 9.24 15.31
N LYS A 81 9.57 9.13 16.10
CA LYS A 81 9.55 8.36 17.35
C LYS A 81 9.51 6.85 17.15
N TYR A 82 9.27 6.37 15.92
CA TYR A 82 9.08 4.94 15.64
C TYR A 82 10.26 4.41 14.82
N LYS A 83 10.78 3.25 15.24
CA LYS A 83 11.94 2.60 14.60
C LYS A 83 11.57 1.80 13.36
N THR A 84 10.37 1.19 13.32
CA THR A 84 9.98 0.29 12.24
C THR A 84 8.93 0.91 11.33
N THR A 85 8.92 0.50 10.06
CA THR A 85 7.88 0.93 9.11
C THR A 85 6.48 0.55 9.58
N TYR A 86 6.33 -0.65 10.16
CA TYR A 86 5.06 -1.10 10.73
C TYR A 86 4.54 -0.17 11.82
N ASP A 87 5.42 0.26 12.76
CA ASP A 87 5.00 1.12 13.86
C ASP A 87 4.64 2.54 13.37
N LYS A 88 5.39 3.07 12.41
CA LYS A 88 5.06 4.34 11.74
C LYS A 88 3.69 4.26 11.07
N PHE A 89 3.47 3.21 10.28
CA PHE A 89 2.21 2.96 9.58
C PHE A 89 1.04 2.82 10.57
N LYS A 90 1.22 2.00 11.59
CA LYS A 90 0.22 1.79 12.65
C LYS A 90 -0.15 3.08 13.36
N ALA A 91 0.83 3.94 13.67
CA ALA A 91 0.56 5.23 14.29
C ALA A 91 -0.31 6.14 13.42
N ILE A 92 -0.03 6.22 12.12
CA ILE A 92 -0.84 6.96 11.15
C ILE A 92 -2.25 6.39 11.10
N TYR A 93 -2.39 5.08 10.96
CA TYR A 93 -3.69 4.39 10.90
C TYR A 93 -4.55 4.66 12.13
N VAL A 94 -3.98 4.46 13.33
CA VAL A 94 -4.67 4.66 14.62
C VAL A 94 -5.09 6.11 14.80
N TRP A 95 -4.24 7.07 14.39
CA TRP A 95 -4.59 8.48 14.47
C TRP A 95 -5.85 8.80 13.65
N HIS A 96 -5.92 8.31 12.40
CA HIS A 96 -7.08 8.52 11.54
C HIS A 96 -8.34 7.85 12.11
N ALA A 97 -8.22 6.63 12.62
CA ALA A 97 -9.34 5.93 13.25
C ALA A 97 -9.90 6.68 14.47
N LYS A 98 -9.04 7.36 15.23
CA LYS A 98 -9.45 8.13 16.41
C LYS A 98 -10.05 9.50 16.08
N ASN A 99 -9.54 10.15 15.03
CA ASN A 99 -9.76 11.60 14.85
C ASN A 99 -10.72 11.96 13.72
N PHE A 100 -11.13 11.02 12.85
CA PHE A 100 -11.99 11.35 11.70
C PHE A 100 -13.30 12.04 12.09
N LYS A 101 -13.91 11.66 13.22
CA LYS A 101 -15.14 12.32 13.71
C LYS A 101 -14.88 13.75 14.15
N LYS A 102 -13.77 14.00 14.87
CA LYS A 102 -13.36 15.33 15.30
C LYS A 102 -13.18 16.29 14.13
N HIS A 103 -12.68 15.79 13.01
CA HIS A 103 -12.48 16.57 11.78
C HIS A 103 -13.72 16.62 10.88
N GLY A 104 -14.82 15.98 11.25
CA GLY A 104 -16.00 15.90 10.41
C GLY A 104 -15.80 15.14 9.09
N TRP A 105 -14.76 14.31 8.99
CA TRP A 105 -14.42 13.62 7.76
C TRP A 105 -15.40 12.50 7.43
N ASN A 106 -15.92 12.53 6.21
CA ASN A 106 -16.58 11.37 5.61
C ASN A 106 -15.55 10.29 5.19
N CYS A 107 -15.98 9.27 4.48
CA CYS A 107 -15.09 8.20 4.02
C CYS A 107 -14.03 8.69 3.02
N VAL A 108 -14.38 9.67 2.19
CA VAL A 108 -13.43 10.26 1.23
C VAL A 108 -12.36 11.03 2.00
N GLY A 109 -12.75 12.01 2.82
CA GLY A 109 -11.81 12.85 3.56
C GLY A 109 -10.86 12.04 4.46
N CYS A 110 -11.39 11.07 5.23
CA CYS A 110 -10.57 10.25 6.11
C CYS A 110 -9.57 9.38 5.33
N ASN A 111 -10.04 8.62 4.33
CA ASN A 111 -9.19 7.67 3.63
C ASN A 111 -8.26 8.35 2.62
N SER A 112 -8.65 9.49 2.03
CA SER A 112 -7.75 10.30 1.19
C SER A 112 -6.62 10.91 2.03
N ASN A 113 -6.93 11.46 3.20
CA ASN A 113 -5.90 12.01 4.09
C ASN A 113 -4.96 10.91 4.60
N PHE A 114 -5.50 9.73 4.95
CA PHE A 114 -4.70 8.56 5.28
C PHE A 114 -3.76 8.17 4.13
N ASN A 115 -4.27 8.10 2.89
CA ASN A 115 -3.47 7.83 1.70
C ASN A 115 -2.34 8.85 1.51
N ASN A 116 -2.61 10.13 1.70
CA ASN A 116 -1.60 11.20 1.59
C ASN A 116 -0.48 11.02 2.64
N CYS A 117 -0.84 10.62 3.87
CA CYS A 117 0.15 10.27 4.89
C CYS A 117 1.00 9.07 4.48
N LEU A 118 0.39 8.04 3.86
CA LEU A 118 1.12 6.87 3.39
C LEU A 118 2.01 7.18 2.19
N ALA A 119 1.55 8.03 1.27
CA ALA A 119 2.38 8.52 0.18
C ALA A 119 3.64 9.23 0.70
N ALA A 120 3.49 10.07 1.72
CA ALA A 120 4.62 10.71 2.37
C ALA A 120 5.52 9.71 3.12
N LEU A 121 4.95 8.70 3.81
CA LEU A 121 5.70 7.66 4.50
C LEU A 121 6.54 6.81 3.55
N PHE A 122 5.99 6.47 2.39
CA PHE A 122 6.62 5.59 1.41
C PHE A 122 7.32 6.32 0.26
N ALA A 123 7.44 7.64 0.30
CA ALA A 123 7.94 8.46 -0.80
C ALA A 123 9.27 8.00 -1.41
N LYS A 124 10.22 7.54 -0.58
CA LYS A 124 11.50 6.97 -1.06
C LYS A 124 11.38 5.54 -1.57
N SER A 125 10.44 4.77 -1.04
CA SER A 125 10.25 3.35 -1.39
C SER A 125 9.43 3.20 -2.67
N GLN A 126 8.58 4.14 -3.00
CA GLN A 126 7.81 4.17 -4.24
C GLN A 126 8.69 4.19 -5.50
N LYS A 127 9.91 4.72 -5.41
CA LYS A 127 10.91 4.62 -6.48
C LYS A 127 11.42 3.19 -6.72
N ARG A 128 11.04 2.22 -5.88
CA ARG A 128 11.60 0.87 -5.83
C ARG A 128 10.59 -0.27 -6.00
N TYR A 129 9.38 -0.03 -6.47
CA TYR A 129 8.50 -1.09 -7.01
C TYR A 129 7.56 -1.86 -6.09
N ASP A 130 7.58 -1.77 -4.77
CA ASP A 130 6.98 -2.85 -3.97
C ASP A 130 5.69 -2.49 -3.22
N SER A 131 5.24 -1.24 -3.26
CA SER A 131 4.00 -0.88 -2.58
C SER A 131 3.21 0.16 -3.38
N PHE A 132 2.12 -0.31 -3.96
CA PHE A 132 1.12 0.58 -4.54
C PHE A 132 0.11 0.95 -3.46
N ILE A 133 -0.19 2.23 -3.34
CA ILE A 133 -1.25 2.73 -2.49
C ILE A 133 -2.33 3.24 -3.41
N THR A 134 -3.53 2.72 -3.28
CA THR A 134 -4.67 3.15 -4.06
C THR A 134 -5.84 3.48 -3.15
N LEU A 135 -6.71 4.36 -3.61
CA LEU A 135 -8.00 4.61 -2.98
C LEU A 135 -9.07 3.96 -3.85
N GLU A 136 -9.78 2.99 -3.31
CA GLU A 136 -10.87 2.31 -4.01
C GLU A 136 -12.22 2.76 -3.45
N ALA A 137 -13.24 2.70 -4.30
CA ALA A 137 -14.61 3.02 -3.96
C ALA A 137 -15.54 1.83 -4.27
N GLY A 138 -16.66 1.79 -3.58
CA GLY A 138 -17.71 0.81 -3.74
C GLY A 138 -18.77 1.01 -2.66
N LYS A 139 -19.38 -0.07 -2.19
CA LYS A 139 -20.32 -0.05 -1.07
C LYS A 139 -19.81 -0.91 0.08
N VAL A 140 -20.16 -0.58 1.30
CA VAL A 140 -19.96 -1.43 2.48
C VAL A 140 -21.29 -2.01 2.93
N LYS A 141 -21.23 -3.23 3.45
CA LYS A 141 -22.40 -3.90 4.06
C LYS A 141 -22.44 -3.55 5.54
N ASN A 142 -23.47 -2.87 5.97
CA ASN A 142 -23.72 -2.61 7.38
C ASN A 142 -24.57 -3.73 8.02
N ASN A 143 -24.56 -3.82 9.35
CA ASN A 143 -25.33 -4.81 10.09
C ASN A 143 -26.85 -4.61 9.95
N ASP A 144 -27.31 -3.40 9.65
CA ASP A 144 -28.71 -3.07 9.40
C ASP A 144 -29.17 -3.39 7.96
N GLY A 145 -28.30 -4.03 7.16
CA GLY A 145 -28.57 -4.35 5.77
C GLY A 145 -28.34 -3.20 4.79
N SER A 146 -28.09 -2.00 5.25
CA SER A 146 -27.77 -0.86 4.38
C SER A 146 -26.43 -1.06 3.66
N ARG A 147 -26.30 -0.44 2.48
CA ARG A 147 -25.13 -0.55 1.61
C ARG A 147 -24.66 0.83 1.15
N PRO A 148 -24.20 1.67 2.08
CA PRO A 148 -23.76 3.01 1.72
C PRO A 148 -22.49 2.95 0.86
N ILE A 149 -22.36 3.97 0.03
CA ILE A 149 -21.12 4.21 -0.72
C ILE A 149 -19.98 4.47 0.25
N HIS A 150 -18.83 3.89 -0.03
CA HIS A 150 -17.66 4.00 0.81
C HIS A 150 -16.36 3.99 -0.01
N LYS A 151 -15.34 4.66 0.50
CA LYS A 151 -13.98 4.61 -0.03
C LYS A 151 -13.04 4.03 1.03
N TRP A 152 -12.05 3.27 0.59
CA TRP A 152 -11.04 2.65 1.44
C TRP A 152 -9.67 2.64 0.77
N ALA A 153 -8.60 2.55 1.56
CA ALA A 153 -7.25 2.44 1.06
C ALA A 153 -6.91 0.98 0.74
N VAL A 154 -6.25 0.75 -0.38
CA VAL A 154 -5.66 -0.55 -0.76
C VAL A 154 -4.17 -0.39 -0.92
N ILE A 155 -3.43 -1.29 -0.30
CA ILE A 155 -1.97 -1.31 -0.34
C ILE A 155 -1.50 -2.66 -0.83
N TYR A 156 -0.63 -2.67 -1.82
CA TYR A 156 -0.02 -3.88 -2.33
C TYR A 156 1.23 -4.22 -1.52
N LEU A 157 1.14 -5.24 -0.69
CA LEU A 157 2.25 -5.76 0.11
C LEU A 157 2.69 -7.10 -0.44
N ALA A 158 3.97 -7.23 -0.79
CA ALA A 158 4.52 -8.42 -1.43
C ALA A 158 3.70 -8.90 -2.64
N GLY A 159 3.24 -7.96 -3.48
CA GLY A 159 2.46 -8.23 -4.68
C GLY A 159 0.99 -8.61 -4.44
N LYS A 160 0.49 -8.53 -3.21
CA LYS A 160 -0.91 -8.81 -2.87
C LYS A 160 -1.62 -7.58 -2.31
N PRO A 161 -2.87 -7.30 -2.74
CA PRO A 161 -3.63 -6.17 -2.26
C PRO A 161 -4.26 -6.45 -0.89
N TYR A 162 -4.09 -5.50 0.01
CA TYR A 162 -4.70 -5.49 1.34
C TYR A 162 -5.48 -4.21 1.57
N ILE A 163 -6.66 -4.32 2.13
CA ILE A 163 -7.54 -3.20 2.48
C ILE A 163 -7.18 -2.69 3.87
N PHE A 164 -7.10 -1.37 3.99
CA PHE A 164 -6.94 -0.65 5.24
C PHE A 164 -8.00 0.44 5.31
N ASP A 165 -8.84 0.39 6.33
CA ASP A 165 -9.96 1.31 6.47
C ASP A 165 -10.02 1.89 7.90
N PRO A 166 -9.25 2.95 8.17
CA PRO A 166 -9.23 3.57 9.49
C PRO A 166 -10.58 4.17 9.87
N ARG A 167 -11.40 4.60 8.90
CA ARG A 167 -12.70 5.16 9.22
C ARG A 167 -13.67 4.11 9.78
N LEU A 168 -13.80 2.96 9.13
CA LEU A 168 -14.61 1.86 9.67
C LEU A 168 -14.05 1.33 10.98
N GLN A 169 -12.72 1.26 11.11
CA GLN A 169 -12.07 0.90 12.38
C GLN A 169 -12.48 1.84 13.53
N GLY A 170 -12.59 3.13 13.26
CA GLY A 170 -12.98 4.11 14.27
C GLY A 170 -14.44 3.98 14.74
N TYR A 171 -15.31 3.34 13.99
CA TYR A 171 -16.67 3.04 14.45
C TYR A 171 -16.76 1.83 15.38
N THR A 172 -15.77 0.98 15.44
CA THR A 172 -15.77 -0.21 16.31
C THR A 172 -15.53 0.11 17.78
N LYS A 173 -15.32 1.37 18.14
CA LYS A 173 -14.88 1.83 19.48
C LYS A 173 -13.52 1.26 19.91
N SER A 174 -12.95 0.32 19.15
CA SER A 174 -11.59 -0.19 19.34
C SER A 174 -10.69 0.40 18.27
N TYR A 175 -9.77 1.25 18.68
CA TYR A 175 -8.78 1.83 17.75
C TYR A 175 -7.57 0.93 17.52
N THR A 176 -7.54 -0.23 18.16
CA THR A 176 -6.50 -1.24 17.88
C THR A 176 -6.68 -1.76 16.47
N PRO A 177 -5.63 -1.78 15.64
CA PRO A 177 -5.72 -2.23 14.26
C PRO A 177 -6.03 -3.73 14.17
N THR A 178 -7.30 -4.10 14.08
CA THR A 178 -7.76 -5.50 14.06
C THR A 178 -8.80 -5.75 12.98
N THR A 179 -9.97 -5.12 13.11
CA THR A 179 -11.14 -5.47 12.30
C THR A 179 -11.04 -5.00 10.86
N TYR A 180 -10.54 -3.80 10.63
CA TYR A 180 -10.44 -3.18 9.30
C TYR A 180 -9.00 -2.86 8.90
N PHE A 181 -8.06 -3.63 9.45
CA PHE A 181 -6.63 -3.49 9.19
C PHE A 181 -6.11 -4.72 8.43
N ALA A 182 -5.52 -4.47 7.25
CA ALA A 182 -4.87 -5.47 6.42
C ALA A 182 -5.77 -6.65 6.02
N ILE A 183 -6.99 -6.36 5.59
CA ILE A 183 -7.88 -7.39 5.06
C ILE A 183 -7.43 -7.74 3.64
N ALA A 184 -7.05 -9.00 3.39
CA ALA A 184 -6.67 -9.43 2.04
C ALA A 184 -7.83 -9.21 1.06
N LYS A 185 -7.62 -8.41 0.01
CA LYS A 185 -8.64 -8.12 -1.01
C LYS A 185 -9.05 -9.43 -1.69
N GLY A 186 -10.34 -9.62 -1.93
CA GLY A 186 -10.90 -10.84 -2.50
C GLY A 186 -11.09 -11.99 -1.51
N SER A 187 -10.63 -11.89 -0.25
CA SER A 187 -10.89 -12.88 0.79
C SER A 187 -12.38 -12.97 1.14
N LYS A 188 -12.81 -14.09 1.76
CA LYS A 188 -14.17 -14.26 2.28
C LYS A 188 -14.55 -13.08 3.20
N ARG A 189 -13.61 -12.63 4.05
CA ARG A 189 -13.81 -11.49 4.94
C ARG A 189 -14.00 -10.18 4.18
N ALA A 190 -13.16 -9.90 3.17
CA ALA A 190 -13.31 -8.70 2.35
C ALA A 190 -14.67 -8.68 1.64
N LYS A 191 -15.08 -9.79 1.03
CA LYS A 191 -16.38 -9.93 0.35
C LYS A 191 -17.59 -9.81 1.28
N ALA A 192 -17.43 -10.13 2.55
CA ALA A 192 -18.47 -9.94 3.56
C ALA A 192 -18.69 -8.46 3.93
N ILE A 193 -17.66 -7.62 3.78
CA ILE A 193 -17.69 -6.21 4.19
C ILE A 193 -17.86 -5.29 2.97
N TYR A 194 -17.04 -5.49 1.93
CA TYR A 194 -16.90 -4.58 0.80
C TYR A 194 -17.55 -5.15 -0.46
N ILE A 195 -18.33 -4.33 -1.14
CA ILE A 195 -18.91 -4.62 -2.45
C ILE A 195 -18.14 -3.78 -3.46
N TYR A 196 -17.37 -4.46 -4.30
CA TYR A 196 -16.64 -3.85 -5.41
C TYR A 196 -17.60 -3.70 -6.59
N GLU A 197 -18.43 -2.68 -6.56
CA GLU A 197 -19.18 -2.29 -7.73
C GLU A 197 -18.45 -1.14 -8.39
N ASN A 198 -18.40 -1.13 -9.73
CA ASN A 198 -18.13 0.09 -10.49
C ASN A 198 -19.32 1.03 -10.27
N ALA A 199 -19.44 1.55 -9.05
CA ALA A 199 -20.60 2.30 -8.58
C ALA A 199 -20.72 3.69 -9.24
N TYR A 200 -19.76 4.05 -10.09
CA TYR A 200 -19.74 5.33 -10.77
C TYR A 200 -19.36 5.18 -12.22
N GLY A 201 -20.31 5.38 -13.10
CA GLY A 201 -20.11 5.53 -14.55
C GLY A 201 -19.34 6.79 -14.94
N THR A 202 -18.95 7.60 -14.00
CA THR A 202 -18.06 8.75 -14.19
C THR A 202 -17.19 8.88 -12.95
N PHE A 203 -16.01 8.31 -13.07
CA PHE A 203 -14.94 8.62 -12.14
C PHE A 203 -14.53 10.06 -12.39
N TYR A 204 -14.81 10.96 -11.45
CA TYR A 204 -13.99 12.14 -11.34
C TYR A 204 -12.59 11.62 -10.99
N PRO A 205 -11.55 11.98 -11.75
CA PRO A 205 -10.19 11.69 -11.35
C PRO A 205 -9.91 12.50 -10.08
N ASP A 206 -10.27 11.92 -8.93
CA ASP A 206 -9.70 12.37 -7.68
C ASP A 206 -8.18 12.28 -7.84
N GLU A 207 -7.45 13.22 -7.26
CA GLU A 207 -5.98 13.30 -7.33
C GLU A 207 -5.27 11.97 -7.04
N GLY A 208 -5.94 11.00 -6.37
CA GLY A 208 -5.50 9.63 -6.17
C GLY A 208 -5.38 8.80 -7.46
N ASN A 209 -6.17 9.07 -8.49
CA ASN A 209 -6.08 8.36 -9.77
C ASN A 209 -4.90 8.82 -10.62
N VAL A 210 -4.51 10.09 -10.49
CA VAL A 210 -3.27 10.61 -11.12
C VAL A 210 -2.07 9.84 -10.58
N TYR A 211 -2.10 9.44 -9.32
CA TYR A 211 -1.03 8.67 -8.68
C TYR A 211 -0.98 7.22 -9.17
N LEU A 212 -2.13 6.60 -9.43
CA LEU A 212 -2.25 5.26 -10.02
C LEU A 212 -1.69 5.25 -11.44
N GLN A 213 -2.09 6.21 -12.25
CA GLN A 213 -1.59 6.36 -13.63
C GLN A 213 -0.08 6.58 -13.65
N TYR A 214 0.42 7.43 -12.76
CA TYR A 214 1.85 7.70 -12.60
C TYR A 214 2.66 6.45 -12.18
N CYS A 215 2.07 5.58 -11.36
CA CYS A 215 2.69 4.31 -10.97
C CYS A 215 2.64 3.27 -12.09
N VAL A 216 1.51 3.18 -12.83
CA VAL A 216 1.33 2.25 -13.96
C VAL A 216 2.25 2.61 -15.12
N ASP A 217 2.40 3.89 -15.44
CA ASP A 217 3.23 4.37 -16.54
C ASP A 217 4.74 4.18 -16.29
N ARG A 218 5.14 3.95 -15.04
CA ARG A 218 6.53 3.63 -14.67
C ARG A 218 6.85 2.13 -14.63
N ILE A 219 5.84 1.28 -14.78
CA ILE A 219 5.98 -0.18 -14.85
C ILE A 219 6.16 -0.67 -16.29
N LYS A 220 5.86 0.17 -17.28
CA LYS A 220 6.19 -0.05 -18.67
C LYS A 220 7.64 0.36 -18.92
#